data_93fc3d84e43fd65832e9f060be678470
#
_entry.id   93fc3d84e43fd65832e9f060be678470
#
_cell.length_a   1.000
_cell.length_b   1.000
_cell.length_c   1.000
_cell.angle_alpha   90.00
_cell.angle_beta   90.00
_cell.angle_gamma   90.00
#
_symmetry.space_group_name_H-M   'P 1'
#
loop_
_entity.id
_entity.type
_entity.pdbx_description
1 polymer ?
#
loop_
_entity_poly.entity_id
_entity_poly.type
_entity_poly.pdbx_seq_one_letter_code
_entity_poly.pdbx_strand_id
1 'polypeptide(L)'
;MPITGSYTVVGHYGQYQVPGLKNVRLDNKGIDIRGKSGAQARAIFDGEVSAVFQYNGLNNVLVRHGSYISVYCNLSNVSVKKGDRVKTRDAIGTVGADAQGNIVLHFQLRKETSKLNPELWIAR
;
A
#
# COMPACT_ATOMS: atom_id res chain seq x y z
N MET A 1 4.05 -10.13 -1.19
CA MET A 1 4.03 -8.81 -1.84
C MET A 1 2.59 -8.36 -2.01
N PRO A 2 2.24 -7.11 -1.65
CA PRO A 2 0.84 -6.65 -1.67
C PRO A 2 0.29 -6.28 -3.05
N ILE A 3 0.98 -6.60 -4.11
CA ILE A 3 0.57 -6.30 -5.49
C ILE A 3 0.77 -7.53 -6.38
N THR A 4 -0.09 -7.70 -7.37
CA THR A 4 0.01 -8.81 -8.34
C THR A 4 0.92 -8.45 -9.51
N GLY A 5 1.51 -9.46 -10.15
CA GLY A 5 2.32 -9.29 -11.35
C GLY A 5 3.71 -8.75 -11.11
N SER A 6 4.34 -8.27 -12.17
CA SER A 6 5.66 -7.65 -12.09
C SER A 6 5.58 -6.32 -11.37
N TYR A 7 6.56 -6.00 -10.55
CA TYR A 7 6.57 -4.78 -9.75
C TYR A 7 7.98 -4.23 -9.58
N THR A 8 8.04 -2.95 -9.21
CA THR A 8 9.26 -2.26 -8.81
C THR A 8 8.96 -1.37 -7.62
N VAL A 9 9.76 -1.46 -6.57
CA VAL A 9 9.65 -0.54 -5.44
C VAL A 9 10.31 0.77 -5.85
N VAL A 10 9.53 1.84 -5.92
CA VAL A 10 10.00 3.15 -6.41
C VAL A 10 10.10 4.19 -5.30
N GLY A 11 9.46 3.95 -4.15
CA GLY A 11 9.59 4.78 -2.96
C GLY A 11 9.78 3.90 -1.74
N HIS A 12 10.91 4.06 -1.04
CA HIS A 12 11.26 3.25 0.13
C HIS A 12 10.81 3.94 1.42
N TYR A 13 10.58 3.12 2.45
CA TYR A 13 10.20 3.60 3.76
C TYR A 13 11.31 4.44 4.40
N GLY A 14 10.89 5.51 5.10
CA GLY A 14 11.76 6.31 5.94
C GLY A 14 12.11 7.66 5.33
N GLN A 15 13.12 8.29 5.93
CA GLN A 15 13.68 9.55 5.46
C GLN A 15 14.90 9.30 4.61
N TYR A 16 15.00 10.00 3.49
CA TYR A 16 16.20 9.97 2.68
C TYR A 16 16.44 11.33 2.04
N GLN A 17 17.72 11.62 1.83
CA GLN A 17 18.13 12.89 1.25
C GLN A 17 17.94 12.84 -0.27
N VAL A 18 17.39 13.94 -0.80
CA VAL A 18 17.23 14.05 -2.26
C VAL A 18 18.62 14.31 -2.88
N PRO A 19 19.04 13.49 -3.85
CA PRO A 19 20.34 13.67 -4.50
C PRO A 19 20.49 15.06 -5.10
N GLY A 20 21.66 15.68 -4.86
CA GLY A 20 21.98 17.01 -5.38
C GLY A 20 21.41 18.17 -4.60
N LEU A 21 20.57 17.93 -3.59
CA LEU A 21 19.98 18.98 -2.74
C LEU A 21 20.40 18.76 -1.30
N LYS A 22 21.09 19.72 -0.73
CA LYS A 22 21.48 19.69 0.68
C LYS A 22 20.28 20.04 1.54
N ASN A 23 20.15 19.39 2.69
CA ASN A 23 19.13 19.66 3.69
C ASN A 23 17.68 19.41 3.20
N VAL A 24 17.51 18.73 2.06
CA VAL A 24 16.20 18.32 1.58
C VAL A 24 16.05 16.83 1.81
N ARG A 25 15.01 16.45 2.54
CA ARG A 25 14.70 15.04 2.84
C ARG A 25 13.28 14.73 2.46
N LEU A 26 13.05 13.51 2.01
CA LEU A 26 11.72 12.97 1.77
C LEU A 26 11.35 12.03 2.92
N ASP A 27 10.11 12.18 3.40
CA ASP A 27 9.51 11.28 4.37
C ASP A 27 8.54 10.36 3.65
N ASN A 28 8.79 9.06 3.68
CA ASN A 28 7.85 8.08 3.18
C ASN A 28 7.37 7.20 4.32
N LYS A 29 6.08 7.30 4.66
CA LYS A 29 5.45 6.56 5.76
C LYS A 29 5.12 5.12 5.39
N GLY A 30 5.41 4.71 4.18
CA GLY A 30 5.23 3.38 3.65
C GLY A 30 6.19 3.16 2.50
N ILE A 31 5.80 2.32 1.56
CA ILE A 31 6.54 2.11 0.32
C ILE A 31 5.62 2.36 -0.86
N ASP A 32 6.20 2.80 -1.97
CA ASP A 32 5.49 2.97 -3.23
C ASP A 32 5.95 1.88 -4.19
N ILE A 33 4.97 1.15 -4.74
CA ILE A 33 5.22 0.01 -5.60
C ILE A 33 4.59 0.27 -6.95
N ARG A 34 5.42 0.32 -7.98
CA ARG A 34 4.96 0.47 -9.35
C ARG A 34 4.67 -0.90 -9.95
N GLY A 35 3.46 -1.07 -10.48
CA GLY A 35 3.03 -2.28 -11.14
C GLY A 35 2.67 -2.01 -12.60
N LYS A 36 2.03 -3.01 -13.20
CA LYS A 36 1.51 -2.90 -14.57
C LYS A 36 0.03 -2.54 -14.55
N SER A 37 -0.47 -2.05 -15.67
CA SER A 37 -1.90 -1.78 -15.86
C SER A 37 -2.71 -3.04 -15.53
N GLY A 38 -3.76 -2.88 -14.73
CA GLY A 38 -4.59 -3.99 -14.27
C GLY A 38 -4.05 -4.68 -13.01
N ALA A 39 -2.91 -4.25 -12.45
CA ALA A 39 -2.38 -4.83 -11.21
C ALA A 39 -3.37 -4.63 -10.08
N GLN A 40 -3.48 -5.65 -9.23
CA GLN A 40 -4.36 -5.64 -8.07
C GLN A 40 -3.55 -5.62 -6.78
N ALA A 41 -4.03 -4.85 -5.79
CA ALA A 41 -3.57 -4.95 -4.42
C ALA A 41 -4.13 -6.24 -3.83
N ARG A 42 -3.33 -6.91 -3.01
CA ARG A 42 -3.74 -8.14 -2.33
C ARG A 42 -3.30 -8.15 -0.88
N ALA A 43 -4.08 -8.83 -0.04
CA ALA A 43 -3.81 -8.93 1.38
C ALA A 43 -2.47 -9.63 1.63
N ILE A 44 -1.65 -9.06 2.51
CA ILE A 44 -0.35 -9.66 2.87
C ILE A 44 -0.49 -10.78 3.90
N PHE A 45 -1.53 -10.70 4.75
CA PHE A 45 -1.87 -11.69 5.76
C PHE A 45 -3.38 -11.81 5.88
N ASP A 46 -3.85 -12.87 6.53
CA ASP A 46 -5.25 -13.01 6.89
C ASP A 46 -5.65 -11.88 7.82
N GLY A 47 -6.84 -11.34 7.64
CA GLY A 47 -7.30 -10.24 8.47
C GLY A 47 -8.74 -9.85 8.17
N GLU A 48 -9.13 -8.70 8.71
CA GLU A 48 -10.45 -8.12 8.53
C GLU A 48 -10.33 -6.69 8.03
N VAL A 49 -11.14 -6.33 7.04
CA VAL A 49 -11.18 -4.96 6.52
C VAL A 49 -11.76 -4.05 7.59
N SER A 50 -10.92 -3.14 8.11
CA SER A 50 -11.31 -2.24 9.19
C SER A 50 -11.86 -0.91 8.68
N ALA A 51 -11.47 -0.47 7.49
CA ALA A 51 -11.96 0.76 6.88
C ALA A 51 -11.79 0.75 5.38
N VAL A 52 -12.72 1.39 4.68
CA VAL A 52 -12.62 1.71 3.25
C VAL A 52 -13.07 3.15 3.10
N PHE A 53 -12.23 4.00 2.51
CA PHE A 53 -12.57 5.42 2.34
C PHE A 53 -11.95 5.99 1.07
N GLN A 54 -12.53 7.08 0.58
CA GLN A 54 -12.03 7.81 -0.58
C GLN A 54 -11.27 9.06 -0.15
N TYR A 55 -10.20 9.35 -0.90
CA TYR A 55 -9.44 10.57 -0.76
C TYR A 55 -8.94 10.99 -2.14
N ASN A 56 -9.24 12.22 -2.56
CA ASN A 56 -8.89 12.75 -3.89
C ASN A 56 -9.34 11.83 -5.05
N GLY A 57 -10.54 11.24 -4.92
CA GLY A 57 -11.09 10.37 -5.96
C GLY A 57 -10.52 8.97 -6.01
N LEU A 58 -9.59 8.64 -5.12
CA LEU A 58 -8.99 7.31 -5.03
C LEU A 58 -9.41 6.63 -3.73
N ASN A 59 -9.44 5.31 -3.76
CA ASN A 59 -9.88 4.50 -2.62
C ASN A 59 -8.69 4.03 -1.81
N ASN A 60 -8.91 3.92 -0.50
CA ASN A 60 -7.93 3.42 0.45
C ASN A 60 -8.58 2.37 1.32
N VAL A 61 -7.86 1.31 1.61
CA VAL A 61 -8.35 0.18 2.41
C VAL A 61 -7.37 -0.09 3.55
N LEU A 62 -7.91 -0.25 4.76
CA LEU A 62 -7.17 -0.67 5.93
C LEU A 62 -7.61 -2.08 6.31
N VAL A 63 -6.64 -2.99 6.47
CA VAL A 63 -6.87 -4.37 6.89
C VAL A 63 -6.17 -4.61 8.23
N ARG A 64 -6.93 -5.08 9.21
CA ARG A 64 -6.40 -5.38 10.54
C ARG A 64 -5.99 -6.84 10.63
N HIS A 65 -4.76 -7.07 11.10
CA HIS A 65 -4.18 -8.39 11.32
C HIS A 65 -3.75 -8.48 12.80
N GLY A 66 -4.71 -8.63 13.70
CA GLY A 66 -4.41 -8.57 15.14
C GLY A 66 -3.92 -7.19 15.55
N SER A 67 -2.67 -7.09 16.01
CA SER A 67 -2.05 -5.81 16.42
C SER A 67 -1.51 -5.02 15.24
N TYR A 68 -1.53 -5.57 14.03
CA TYR A 68 -0.99 -4.92 12.85
C TYR A 68 -2.11 -4.44 11.93
N ILE A 69 -1.83 -3.37 11.20
CA ILE A 69 -2.73 -2.85 10.17
C ILE A 69 -1.93 -2.64 8.89
N SER A 70 -2.38 -3.25 7.80
CA SER A 70 -1.86 -2.96 6.47
C SER A 70 -2.75 -1.92 5.80
N VAL A 71 -2.14 -0.96 5.10
CA VAL A 71 -2.83 0.16 4.46
C VAL A 71 -2.53 0.12 2.96
N TYR A 72 -3.58 0.12 2.16
CA TYR A 72 -3.49 0.07 0.70
C TYR A 72 -4.09 1.36 0.16
N CYS A 73 -3.27 2.23 -0.40
CA CYS A 73 -3.67 3.53 -0.91
C CYS A 73 -3.57 3.57 -2.43
N ASN A 74 -4.37 4.43 -3.04
CA ASN A 74 -4.30 4.70 -4.47
C ASN A 74 -4.98 3.63 -5.32
N LEU A 75 -6.14 3.17 -4.87
CA LEU A 75 -6.92 2.15 -5.60
C LEU A 75 -7.97 2.82 -6.47
N SER A 76 -8.06 2.41 -7.75
CA SER A 76 -9.09 2.90 -8.67
C SER A 76 -10.45 2.29 -8.37
N ASN A 77 -10.48 1.04 -7.90
CA ASN A 77 -11.68 0.41 -7.39
C ASN A 77 -11.34 -0.51 -6.22
N VAL A 78 -12.36 -0.94 -5.48
CA VAL A 78 -12.21 -1.77 -4.28
C VAL A 78 -13.12 -2.98 -4.42
N SER A 79 -12.56 -4.17 -4.13
CA SER A 79 -13.27 -5.45 -4.18
C SER A 79 -13.84 -5.88 -2.84
N VAL A 80 -13.54 -5.15 -1.76
CA VAL A 80 -13.92 -5.49 -0.39
C VAL A 80 -14.64 -4.33 0.27
N LYS A 81 -15.29 -4.60 1.40
CA LYS A 81 -15.96 -3.59 2.21
C LYS A 81 -15.61 -3.78 3.68
N LYS A 82 -15.87 -2.76 4.48
CA LYS A 82 -15.65 -2.81 5.94
C LYS A 82 -16.35 -4.03 6.54
N GLY A 83 -15.62 -4.79 7.33
CA GLY A 83 -16.09 -6.00 7.99
C GLY A 83 -15.80 -7.28 7.23
N ASP A 84 -15.40 -7.20 5.96
CA ASP A 84 -15.04 -8.39 5.19
C ASP A 84 -13.78 -9.05 5.77
N ARG A 85 -13.79 -10.38 5.81
CA ARG A 85 -12.59 -11.15 6.13
C ARG A 85 -11.85 -11.46 4.86
N VAL A 86 -10.54 -11.29 4.91
CA VAL A 86 -9.65 -11.59 3.78
C VAL A 86 -8.58 -12.58 4.22
N LYS A 87 -8.16 -13.41 3.28
CA LYS A 87 -7.05 -14.35 3.47
C LYS A 87 -5.84 -13.81 2.74
N THR A 88 -4.67 -14.30 3.13
CA THR A 88 -3.42 -13.98 2.44
C THR A 88 -3.59 -14.14 0.93
N ARG A 89 -3.20 -13.12 0.18
CA ARG A 89 -3.30 -13.02 -1.29
C ARG A 89 -4.69 -12.78 -1.85
N ASP A 90 -5.71 -12.60 -1.03
CA ASP A 90 -7.02 -12.19 -1.53
C ASP A 90 -6.93 -10.79 -2.15
N ALA A 91 -7.67 -10.58 -3.25
CA ALA A 91 -7.71 -9.29 -3.92
C ALA A 91 -8.41 -8.24 -3.04
N ILE A 92 -7.78 -7.07 -2.92
CA ILE A 92 -8.32 -5.92 -2.19
C ILE A 92 -8.96 -4.93 -3.16
N GLY A 93 -8.33 -4.70 -4.29
CA GLY A 93 -8.81 -3.77 -5.30
C GLY A 93 -7.81 -3.59 -6.42
N THR A 94 -8.16 -2.80 -7.41
CA THR A 94 -7.29 -2.50 -8.54
C THR A 94 -6.44 -1.27 -8.23
N VAL A 95 -5.14 -1.36 -8.49
CA VAL A 95 -4.21 -0.25 -8.27
C VAL A 95 -4.48 0.85 -9.28
N GLY A 96 -4.56 2.09 -8.80
CA GLY A 96 -4.82 3.25 -9.64
C GLY A 96 -3.57 3.83 -10.28
N ALA A 97 -3.79 4.76 -11.22
CA ALA A 97 -2.72 5.49 -11.85
C ALA A 97 -2.44 6.80 -11.11
N ASP A 98 -1.16 7.22 -11.10
CA ASP A 98 -0.78 8.55 -10.62
C ASP A 98 -0.99 9.60 -11.71
N ALA A 99 -0.58 10.85 -11.45
CA ALA A 99 -0.75 11.97 -12.39
C ALA A 99 -0.01 11.77 -13.72
N GLN A 100 1.03 10.93 -13.73
CA GLN A 100 1.80 10.62 -14.94
C GLN A 100 1.32 9.33 -15.63
N GLY A 101 0.25 8.70 -15.14
CA GLY A 101 -0.27 7.46 -15.70
C GLY A 101 0.44 6.20 -15.23
N ASN A 102 1.33 6.30 -14.26
CA ASN A 102 2.00 5.14 -13.68
C ASN A 102 1.08 4.45 -12.67
N ILE A 103 1.07 3.12 -12.70
CA ILE A 103 0.29 2.31 -11.76
C ILE A 103 1.11 2.16 -10.49
N VAL A 104 0.73 2.86 -9.42
CA VAL A 104 1.50 2.89 -8.17
C VAL A 104 0.59 2.62 -6.98
N LEU A 105 0.96 1.60 -6.20
CA LEU A 105 0.35 1.29 -4.92
C LEU A 105 1.19 1.91 -3.80
N HIS A 106 0.58 2.73 -2.97
CA HIS A 106 1.21 3.16 -1.72
C HIS A 106 0.78 2.21 -0.61
N PHE A 107 1.73 1.53 0.00
CA PHE A 107 1.49 0.50 1.01
C PHE A 107 2.17 0.89 2.33
N GLN A 108 1.41 0.79 3.42
CA GLN A 108 1.92 1.02 4.77
C GLN A 108 1.64 -0.20 5.64
N LEU A 109 2.54 -0.45 6.58
CA LEU A 109 2.32 -1.42 7.66
C LEU A 109 2.49 -0.69 8.99
N ARG A 110 1.51 -0.85 9.87
CA ARG A 110 1.50 -0.21 11.20
C ARG A 110 1.28 -1.26 12.28
N LYS A 111 1.91 -1.05 13.42
CA LYS A 111 1.62 -1.82 14.63
C LYS A 111 0.93 -0.88 15.60
N GLU A 112 -0.37 -1.06 15.80
CA GLU A 112 -1.22 -0.14 16.56
C GLU A 112 -1.07 1.30 16.02
N THR A 113 -0.40 2.19 16.75
CA THR A 113 -0.15 3.56 16.33
C THR A 113 1.25 3.78 15.75
N SER A 114 2.14 2.79 15.83
CA SER A 114 3.50 2.88 15.32
C SER A 114 3.56 2.46 13.86
N LYS A 115 4.37 3.19 13.08
CA LYS A 115 4.64 2.83 11.68
C LYS A 115 5.85 1.92 11.60
N LEU A 116 5.76 0.90 10.77
CA LEU A 116 6.82 -0.07 10.53
C LEU A 116 7.34 0.05 9.12
N ASN A 117 8.59 -0.38 8.90
CA ASN A 117 9.13 -0.50 7.54
C ASN A 117 8.52 -1.74 6.87
N PRO A 118 7.62 -1.57 5.88
CA PRO A 118 6.96 -2.71 5.25
C PRO A 118 7.91 -3.65 4.53
N GLU A 119 9.07 -3.17 4.08
CA GLU A 119 10.05 -3.99 3.35
C GLU A 119 10.59 -5.14 4.19
N LEU A 120 10.52 -5.03 5.52
CA LEU A 120 10.97 -6.07 6.45
C LEU A 120 9.94 -7.18 6.65
N TRP A 121 8.69 -6.96 6.24
CA TRP A 121 7.55 -7.82 6.57
C TRP A 121 6.90 -8.51 5.36
N ILE A 122 7.23 -8.07 4.15
CA ILE A 122 6.63 -8.62 2.94
C ILE A 122 7.56 -9.61 2.26
N ALA A 123 6.97 -10.65 1.66
CA ALA A 123 7.68 -11.58 0.80
C ALA A 123 7.88 -10.97 -0.59
N ARG A 124 9.05 -11.06 -1.08
CA ARG A 124 9.42 -10.57 -2.41
C ARG A 124 9.53 -11.69 -3.42
#